data_913c5947851a111cb886b0879e6f2335
#
_entry.id   913c5947851a111cb886b0879e6f2335
#
_cell.length_a   1.000
_cell.length_b   1.000
_cell.length_c   1.000
_cell.angle_alpha   90.00
_cell.angle_beta   90.00
_cell.angle_gamma   90.00
#
_symmetry.space_group_name_H-M   'P 1'
#
loop_
_entity.id
_entity.type
_entity.pdbx_description
1 polymer ?
#
loop_
_entity_poly.entity_id
_entity_poly.type
_entity_poly.pdbx_seq_one_letter_code
_entity_poly.pdbx_strand_id
1 'polypeptide(L)'
;MVTLVRIVVVVALNAVPIWGVALDEWTPGTTLALYWIQGAISIPVVAILITYHKSLTHKKGHYKTRATGATINDKPVIAHSYLASFLWISVPFVAAHGIFLALILGVFWKDKFGAVDYDDLRVGTKLLLMAMSVSFAVDMFQLGARSFAWIRARTDAVMTRSLVIHMVIIFGMALTVFTNNDPARFFNVFLVLKFLADLSSELPQWNPKKPPEALTRMAESVKKKTSGGKKGKRKDDEDFATYWARIQAEQQAGFAEDEEVMTPAQLKRFG
;
A
#
# COMPACT_ATOMS: atom_id res chain seq x y z
N MET A 1 6.72 20.06 11.97
CA MET A 1 7.93 20.04 11.11
C MET A 1 8.08 18.72 10.34
N VAL A 2 8.06 17.54 10.97
CA VAL A 2 8.26 16.24 10.30
C VAL A 2 7.22 15.93 9.24
N THR A 3 5.93 16.19 9.49
CA THR A 3 4.86 15.98 8.50
C THR A 3 5.07 16.83 7.25
N LEU A 4 5.54 18.08 7.42
CA LEU A 4 5.84 18.95 6.29
C LEU A 4 6.98 18.39 5.44
N VAL A 5 8.07 17.92 6.06
CA VAL A 5 9.19 17.28 5.33
C VAL A 5 8.70 16.07 4.54
N ARG A 6 7.84 15.25 5.11
CA ARG A 6 7.25 14.09 4.42
C ARG A 6 6.39 14.47 3.23
N ILE A 7 5.54 15.47 3.39
CA ILE A 7 4.74 16.01 2.28
C ILE A 7 5.66 16.50 1.16
N VAL A 8 6.71 17.26 1.50
CA VAL A 8 7.70 17.73 0.52
C VAL A 8 8.37 16.55 -0.20
N VAL A 9 8.75 15.49 0.52
CA VAL A 9 9.35 14.30 -0.07
C VAL A 9 8.35 13.59 -1.00
N VAL A 10 7.09 13.43 -0.60
CA VAL A 10 6.05 12.84 -1.46
C VAL A 10 5.84 13.68 -2.71
N VAL A 11 5.78 15.00 -2.57
CA VAL A 11 5.70 15.91 -3.73
C VAL A 11 6.91 15.72 -4.64
N ALA A 12 8.13 15.71 -4.09
CA ALA A 12 9.36 15.51 -4.87
C ALA A 12 9.38 14.16 -5.59
N LEU A 13 9.00 13.06 -4.91
CA LEU A 13 8.93 11.72 -5.50
C LEU A 13 7.95 11.61 -6.67
N ASN A 14 6.87 12.37 -6.64
CA ASN A 14 5.89 12.40 -7.72
C ASN A 14 6.20 13.47 -8.77
N ALA A 15 6.88 14.56 -8.39
CA ALA A 15 7.28 15.61 -9.32
C ALA A 15 8.29 15.10 -10.37
N VAL A 16 9.20 14.20 -10.00
CA VAL A 16 10.21 13.65 -10.93
C VAL A 16 9.56 13.04 -12.18
N PRO A 17 8.66 12.03 -12.07
CA PRO A 17 8.04 11.45 -13.26
C PRO A 17 7.03 12.40 -13.93
N ILE A 18 6.34 13.27 -13.17
CA ILE A 18 5.44 14.27 -13.74
C ILE A 18 6.22 15.27 -14.60
N TRP A 19 7.38 15.71 -14.12
CA TRP A 19 8.25 16.64 -14.84
C TRP A 19 8.79 16.02 -16.14
N GLY A 20 9.30 14.78 -16.07
CA GLY A 20 9.77 14.07 -17.25
C GLY A 20 8.71 13.92 -18.34
N VAL A 21 7.47 13.63 -17.95
CA VAL A 21 6.34 13.53 -18.90
C VAL A 21 5.87 14.90 -19.40
N ALA A 22 5.84 15.92 -18.52
CA ALA A 22 5.36 17.25 -18.89
C ALA A 22 6.28 17.97 -19.89
N LEU A 23 7.55 17.60 -19.92
CA LEU A 23 8.52 18.09 -20.91
C LEU A 23 8.56 17.25 -22.21
N ASP A 24 7.67 16.26 -22.33
CA ASP A 24 7.63 15.27 -23.42
C ASP A 24 8.96 14.49 -23.60
N GLU A 25 9.79 14.43 -22.55
CA GLU A 25 11.07 13.72 -22.58
C GLU A 25 10.88 12.23 -22.24
N TRP A 26 9.95 11.90 -21.32
CA TRP A 26 9.78 10.53 -20.86
C TRP A 26 8.52 9.87 -21.41
N THR A 27 8.70 8.64 -21.87
CA THR A 27 7.55 7.83 -22.31
C THR A 27 6.70 7.38 -21.11
N PRO A 28 5.40 7.15 -21.31
CA PRO A 28 4.55 6.50 -20.31
C PRO A 28 5.12 5.17 -19.83
N GLY A 29 5.77 4.39 -20.71
CA GLY A 29 6.42 3.13 -20.37
C GLY A 29 7.56 3.31 -19.38
N THR A 30 8.45 4.29 -19.61
CA THR A 30 9.55 4.63 -18.69
C THR A 30 9.01 5.02 -17.31
N THR A 31 7.96 5.83 -17.29
CA THR A 31 7.36 6.29 -16.03
C THR A 31 6.70 5.15 -15.24
N LEU A 32 5.97 4.25 -15.91
CA LEU A 32 5.38 3.07 -15.26
C LEU A 32 6.46 2.14 -14.70
N ALA A 33 7.56 1.93 -15.44
CA ALA A 33 8.70 1.17 -14.97
C ALA A 33 9.34 1.81 -13.73
N LEU A 34 9.49 3.15 -13.71
CA LEU A 34 10.03 3.88 -12.57
C LEU A 34 9.14 3.74 -11.32
N TYR A 35 7.82 3.80 -11.46
CA TYR A 35 6.90 3.59 -10.35
C TYR A 35 6.95 2.17 -9.79
N TRP A 36 7.11 1.17 -10.66
CA TRP A 36 7.33 -0.19 -10.20
C TRP A 36 8.66 -0.34 -9.43
N ILE A 37 9.75 0.27 -9.92
CA ILE A 37 11.05 0.31 -9.23
C ILE A 37 10.89 0.96 -7.85
N GLN A 38 10.14 2.06 -7.74
CA GLN A 38 9.82 2.70 -6.46
C GLN A 38 9.15 1.72 -5.48
N GLY A 39 8.16 0.97 -5.95
CA GLY A 39 7.49 -0.07 -5.16
C GLY A 39 8.46 -1.16 -4.71
N ALA A 40 9.29 -1.66 -5.62
CA ALA A 40 10.27 -2.71 -5.34
C ALA A 40 11.32 -2.26 -4.29
N ILE A 41 11.84 -1.03 -4.41
CA ILE A 41 12.81 -0.46 -3.44
C ILE A 41 12.14 -0.18 -2.09
N SER A 42 10.86 0.16 -2.06
CA SER A 42 10.13 0.41 -0.82
C SER A 42 10.09 -0.82 0.10
N ILE A 43 10.10 -2.04 -0.44
CA ILE A 43 10.07 -3.29 0.36
C ILE A 43 11.29 -3.41 1.27
N PRO A 44 12.54 -3.42 0.76
CA PRO A 44 13.72 -3.52 1.64
C PRO A 44 13.83 -2.33 2.58
N VAL A 45 13.47 -1.11 2.16
CA VAL A 45 13.46 0.06 3.02
C VAL A 45 12.54 -0.14 4.23
N VAL A 46 11.29 -0.58 4.00
CA VAL A 46 10.34 -0.83 5.09
C VAL A 46 10.75 -2.05 5.92
N ALA A 47 11.33 -3.09 5.31
CA ALA A 47 11.86 -4.25 6.05
C ALA A 47 12.96 -3.84 7.04
N ILE A 48 13.86 -2.93 6.64
CA ILE A 48 14.88 -2.36 7.51
C ILE A 48 14.21 -1.58 8.66
N LEU A 49 13.23 -0.73 8.38
CA LEU A 49 12.50 0.02 9.41
C LEU A 49 11.81 -0.92 10.41
N ILE A 50 11.15 -1.99 9.94
CA ILE A 50 10.54 -3.00 10.82
C ILE A 50 11.59 -3.63 11.74
N THR A 51 12.74 -4.03 11.17
CA THR A 51 13.81 -4.71 11.91
C THR A 51 14.39 -3.82 12.99
N TYR A 52 14.73 -2.58 12.65
CA TYR A 52 15.29 -1.63 13.62
C TYR A 52 14.24 -1.19 14.65
N HIS A 53 13.01 -0.94 14.25
CA HIS A 53 11.93 -0.62 15.20
C HIS A 53 11.70 -1.78 16.18
N LYS A 54 11.73 -3.03 15.71
CA LYS A 54 11.67 -4.22 16.57
C LYS A 54 12.77 -4.21 17.61
N SER A 55 14.02 -3.95 17.21
CA SER A 55 15.18 -3.96 18.12
C SER A 55 15.17 -2.80 19.12
N LEU A 56 14.62 -1.65 18.74
CA LEU A 56 14.58 -0.46 19.61
C LEU A 56 13.41 -0.48 20.60
N THR A 57 12.27 -1.04 20.21
CA THR A 57 11.02 -0.87 20.97
C THR A 57 10.51 -2.16 21.62
N HIS A 58 10.89 -3.32 21.12
CA HIS A 58 10.42 -4.64 21.56
C HIS A 58 8.89 -4.75 21.70
N LYS A 59 8.13 -4.04 20.86
CA LYS A 59 6.66 -4.06 20.90
C LYS A 59 6.10 -5.40 20.46
N LYS A 60 5.06 -5.89 21.14
CA LYS A 60 4.42 -7.20 20.91
C LYS A 60 3.98 -7.41 19.46
N GLY A 61 3.54 -6.35 18.77
CA GLY A 61 3.11 -6.42 17.38
C GLY A 61 4.15 -7.01 16.42
N HIS A 62 5.45 -6.89 16.71
CA HIS A 62 6.52 -7.48 15.90
C HIS A 62 6.64 -9.00 16.02
N TYR A 63 6.16 -9.57 17.13
CA TYR A 63 6.35 -10.97 17.52
C TYR A 63 5.10 -11.82 17.30
N LYS A 64 3.96 -11.19 17.00
CA LYS A 64 2.71 -11.91 16.76
C LYS A 64 2.78 -12.75 15.48
N THR A 65 2.38 -13.99 15.61
CA THR A 65 2.12 -14.88 14.47
C THR A 65 0.91 -14.40 13.68
N ARG A 66 1.02 -14.35 12.37
CA ARG A 66 -0.05 -13.86 11.49
C ARG A 66 -0.28 -14.83 10.33
N ALA A 67 -1.54 -15.07 10.01
CA ALA A 67 -1.88 -15.76 8.77
C ALA A 67 -1.55 -14.82 7.58
N THR A 68 -0.85 -15.34 6.57
CA THR A 68 -0.47 -14.55 5.39
C THR A 68 -1.57 -14.45 4.34
N GLY A 69 -2.67 -15.22 4.52
CA GLY A 69 -3.71 -15.39 3.50
C GLY A 69 -3.31 -16.34 2.35
N ALA A 70 -2.04 -16.74 2.28
CA ALA A 70 -1.57 -17.73 1.31
C ALA A 70 -1.76 -19.16 1.82
N THR A 71 -1.94 -20.11 0.90
CA THR A 71 -1.99 -21.54 1.18
C THR A 71 -0.92 -22.29 0.37
N ILE A 72 -0.25 -23.27 0.99
CA ILE A 72 0.65 -24.18 0.31
C ILE A 72 0.18 -25.59 0.65
N ASN A 73 -0.14 -26.39 -0.36
CA ASN A 73 -0.71 -27.73 -0.20
C ASN A 73 -1.93 -27.73 0.76
N ASP A 74 -2.87 -26.84 0.52
CA ASP A 74 -4.10 -26.62 1.31
C ASP A 74 -3.88 -26.26 2.79
N LYS A 75 -2.65 -25.98 3.19
CA LYS A 75 -2.35 -25.51 4.55
C LYS A 75 -2.09 -24.01 4.56
N PRO A 76 -2.66 -23.27 5.53
CA PRO A 76 -2.40 -21.83 5.63
C PRO A 76 -0.94 -21.56 5.94
N VAL A 77 -0.33 -20.63 5.22
CA VAL A 77 1.02 -20.14 5.52
C VAL A 77 0.95 -19.17 6.68
N ILE A 78 1.65 -19.53 7.76
CA ILE A 78 1.70 -18.77 8.99
C ILE A 78 3.06 -18.10 9.10
N ALA A 79 3.08 -16.79 9.18
CA ALA A 79 4.28 -16.01 9.42
C ALA A 79 4.50 -15.83 10.93
N HIS A 80 5.68 -16.22 11.42
CA HIS A 80 6.02 -16.17 12.84
C HIS A 80 6.50 -14.79 13.33
N SER A 81 6.47 -13.80 12.47
CA SER A 81 6.79 -12.41 12.82
C SER A 81 6.10 -11.45 11.85
N TYR A 82 5.98 -10.19 12.28
CA TYR A 82 5.43 -9.14 11.43
C TYR A 82 6.26 -8.94 10.15
N LEU A 83 7.59 -8.94 10.26
CA LEU A 83 8.50 -8.83 9.11
C LEU A 83 8.28 -9.98 8.11
N ALA A 84 8.20 -11.22 8.60
CA ALA A 84 7.96 -12.36 7.74
C ALA A 84 6.61 -12.24 7.02
N SER A 85 5.54 -11.84 7.73
CA SER A 85 4.23 -11.61 7.13
C SER A 85 4.28 -10.54 6.04
N PHE A 86 4.94 -9.41 6.30
CA PHE A 86 5.13 -8.34 5.32
C PHE A 86 5.85 -8.83 4.07
N LEU A 87 6.98 -9.54 4.22
CA LEU A 87 7.76 -10.03 3.08
C LEU A 87 7.01 -11.10 2.27
N TRP A 88 6.30 -12.02 2.94
CA TRP A 88 5.50 -13.06 2.28
C TRP A 88 4.37 -12.50 1.42
N ILE A 89 3.84 -11.35 1.77
CA ILE A 89 2.77 -10.70 1.00
C ILE A 89 3.38 -9.79 -0.06
N SER A 90 4.32 -8.91 0.31
CA SER A 90 4.79 -7.83 -0.55
C SER A 90 5.71 -8.29 -1.67
N VAL A 91 6.62 -9.26 -1.41
CA VAL A 91 7.59 -9.70 -2.42
C VAL A 91 6.92 -10.41 -3.59
N PRO A 92 6.07 -11.45 -3.39
CA PRO A 92 5.37 -12.09 -4.51
C PRO A 92 4.44 -11.13 -5.25
N PHE A 93 3.78 -10.24 -4.51
CA PHE A 93 2.86 -9.26 -5.11
C PHE A 93 3.60 -8.31 -6.05
N VAL A 94 4.70 -7.69 -5.61
CA VAL A 94 5.49 -6.77 -6.45
C VAL A 94 6.20 -7.51 -7.59
N ALA A 95 6.68 -8.74 -7.36
CA ALA A 95 7.27 -9.56 -8.41
C ALA A 95 6.25 -9.90 -9.51
N ALA A 96 5.05 -10.35 -9.14
CA ALA A 96 3.98 -10.62 -10.10
C ALA A 96 3.61 -9.37 -10.92
N HIS A 97 3.55 -8.20 -10.26
CA HIS A 97 3.33 -6.92 -10.95
C HIS A 97 4.44 -6.56 -11.92
N GLY A 98 5.70 -6.81 -11.56
CA GLY A 98 6.84 -6.58 -12.44
C GLY A 98 6.79 -7.45 -13.69
N ILE A 99 6.46 -8.73 -13.55
CA ILE A 99 6.26 -9.65 -14.67
C ILE A 99 5.12 -9.15 -15.57
N PHE A 100 3.98 -8.80 -14.97
CA PHE A 100 2.82 -8.30 -15.70
C PHE A 100 3.15 -7.01 -16.46
N LEU A 101 3.82 -6.06 -15.80
CA LEU A 101 4.26 -4.81 -16.43
C LEU A 101 5.24 -5.06 -17.57
N ALA A 102 6.20 -5.96 -17.41
CA ALA A 102 7.16 -6.33 -18.44
C ALA A 102 6.46 -6.93 -19.67
N LEU A 103 5.44 -7.76 -19.48
CA LEU A 103 4.62 -8.30 -20.57
C LEU A 103 3.84 -7.19 -21.29
N ILE A 104 3.25 -6.27 -20.55
CA ILE A 104 2.50 -5.14 -21.13
C ILE A 104 3.43 -4.26 -21.96
N LEU A 105 4.52 -3.79 -21.36
CA LEU A 105 5.43 -2.85 -22.01
C LEU A 105 6.26 -3.49 -23.11
N GLY A 106 6.60 -4.77 -22.97
CA GLY A 106 7.48 -5.47 -23.92
C GLY A 106 6.75 -6.17 -25.06
N VAL A 107 5.54 -6.66 -24.84
CA VAL A 107 4.84 -7.55 -25.79
C VAL A 107 3.54 -6.92 -26.30
N PHE A 108 2.63 -6.52 -25.41
CA PHE A 108 1.28 -6.20 -25.82
C PHE A 108 1.07 -4.74 -26.25
N TRP A 109 1.78 -3.80 -25.63
CA TRP A 109 1.46 -2.37 -25.76
C TRP A 109 2.66 -1.47 -25.95
N LYS A 110 3.75 -2.04 -26.46
CA LYS A 110 4.99 -1.31 -26.77
C LYS A 110 4.73 -0.05 -27.62
N ASP A 111 3.89 -0.17 -28.65
CA ASP A 111 3.58 0.93 -29.56
C ASP A 111 2.65 1.98 -28.95
N LYS A 112 1.95 1.65 -27.83
CA LYS A 112 0.98 2.54 -27.19
C LYS A 112 1.58 3.34 -26.04
N PHE A 113 2.41 2.70 -25.22
CA PHE A 113 3.07 3.35 -24.07
C PHE A 113 4.47 3.86 -24.38
N GLY A 114 4.97 3.59 -25.57
CA GLY A 114 6.36 3.85 -25.94
C GLY A 114 7.33 2.85 -25.32
N ALA A 115 8.50 2.72 -25.94
CA ALA A 115 9.57 1.89 -25.40
C ALA A 115 10.07 2.49 -24.08
N VAL A 116 10.52 1.63 -23.17
CA VAL A 116 11.22 2.08 -21.96
C VAL A 116 12.58 2.63 -22.37
N ASP A 117 12.83 3.90 -22.09
CA ASP A 117 14.14 4.50 -22.25
C ASP A 117 15.00 4.20 -21.02
N TYR A 118 16.14 3.54 -21.21
CA TYR A 118 16.99 3.10 -20.11
C TYR A 118 17.82 4.24 -19.51
N ASP A 119 18.15 5.27 -20.27
CA ASP A 119 18.90 6.43 -19.78
C ASP A 119 18.01 7.28 -18.89
N ASP A 120 16.79 7.57 -19.32
CA ASP A 120 15.76 8.25 -18.54
C ASP A 120 15.39 7.44 -17.27
N LEU A 121 15.21 6.14 -17.40
CA LEU A 121 14.94 5.26 -16.28
C LEU A 121 16.07 5.30 -15.24
N ARG A 122 17.31 5.33 -15.69
CA ARG A 122 18.50 5.43 -14.83
C ARG A 122 18.55 6.77 -14.10
N VAL A 123 18.28 7.88 -14.79
CA VAL A 123 18.23 9.22 -14.21
C VAL A 123 17.09 9.28 -13.17
N GLY A 124 15.88 8.89 -13.57
CA GLY A 124 14.72 8.85 -12.68
C GLY A 124 14.94 7.98 -11.44
N THR A 125 15.56 6.80 -11.60
CA THR A 125 15.88 5.91 -10.48
C THR A 125 16.87 6.55 -9.50
N LYS A 126 17.89 7.28 -9.98
CA LYS A 126 18.83 8.00 -9.10
C LYS A 126 18.12 9.07 -8.29
N LEU A 127 17.30 9.90 -8.93
CA LEU A 127 16.54 10.95 -8.26
C LEU A 127 15.57 10.36 -7.22
N LEU A 128 14.90 9.27 -7.57
CA LEU A 128 14.02 8.53 -6.68
C LEU A 128 14.76 7.98 -5.46
N LEU A 129 15.93 7.35 -5.66
CA LEU A 129 16.77 6.84 -4.58
C LEU A 129 17.24 7.96 -3.65
N MET A 130 17.61 9.12 -4.19
CA MET A 130 17.98 10.29 -3.37
C MET A 130 16.82 10.74 -2.48
N ALA A 131 15.62 10.92 -3.07
CA ALA A 131 14.46 11.35 -2.30
C ALA A 131 14.03 10.29 -1.26
N MET A 132 14.08 9.00 -1.62
CA MET A 132 13.79 7.90 -0.69
C MET A 132 14.82 7.83 0.44
N SER A 133 16.11 8.09 0.17
CA SER A 133 17.15 8.12 1.19
C SER A 133 16.92 9.24 2.21
N VAL A 134 16.49 10.43 1.76
CA VAL A 134 16.11 11.52 2.65
C VAL A 134 14.92 11.12 3.52
N SER A 135 13.87 10.55 2.93
CA SER A 135 12.72 10.05 3.68
C SER A 135 13.10 8.99 4.71
N PHE A 136 13.93 8.03 4.31
CA PHE A 136 14.44 6.97 5.18
C PHE A 136 15.25 7.54 6.35
N ALA A 137 16.14 8.49 6.10
CA ALA A 137 16.92 9.13 7.17
C ALA A 137 16.02 9.83 8.19
N VAL A 138 15.01 10.60 7.73
CA VAL A 138 14.02 11.24 8.61
C VAL A 138 13.25 10.23 9.44
N ASP A 139 12.85 9.10 8.84
CA ASP A 139 12.13 8.03 9.53
C ASP A 139 13.01 7.36 10.59
N MET A 140 14.29 7.10 10.27
CA MET A 140 15.26 6.48 11.18
C MET A 140 15.53 7.32 12.43
N PHE A 141 15.67 8.65 12.29
CA PHE A 141 15.90 9.55 13.43
C PHE A 141 14.79 9.50 14.50
N GLN A 142 13.57 9.16 14.13
CA GLN A 142 12.43 9.15 15.04
C GLN A 142 11.93 7.74 15.35
N LEU A 143 12.59 6.72 14.82
CA LEU A 143 12.07 5.36 14.80
C LEU A 143 11.76 4.81 16.19
N GLY A 144 12.64 5.04 17.18
CA GLY A 144 12.43 4.58 18.56
C GLY A 144 11.25 5.24 19.29
N ALA A 145 10.84 6.44 18.85
CA ALA A 145 9.69 7.14 19.43
C ALA A 145 8.37 6.83 18.69
N ARG A 146 8.41 6.07 17.58
CA ARG A 146 7.22 5.76 16.81
C ARG A 146 6.40 4.63 17.43
N SER A 147 5.09 4.67 17.19
CA SER A 147 4.18 3.58 17.54
C SER A 147 4.34 2.40 16.57
N PHE A 148 3.92 1.20 16.97
CA PHE A 148 3.82 0.06 16.06
C PHE A 148 2.74 0.31 14.99
N ALA A 149 1.68 1.06 15.33
CA ALA A 149 0.67 1.50 14.37
C ALA A 149 1.29 2.31 13.22
N TRP A 150 2.33 3.11 13.48
CA TRP A 150 3.06 3.83 12.44
C TRP A 150 3.81 2.87 11.50
N ILE A 151 4.46 1.81 12.03
CA ILE A 151 5.08 0.76 11.20
C ILE A 151 4.03 0.10 10.30
N ARG A 152 2.86 -0.22 10.86
CA ARG A 152 1.73 -0.79 10.11
C ARG A 152 1.30 0.13 8.97
N ALA A 153 1.11 1.42 9.25
CA ALA A 153 0.76 2.40 8.22
C ALA A 153 1.82 2.47 7.09
N ARG A 154 3.11 2.31 7.42
CA ARG A 154 4.18 2.25 6.41
C ARG A 154 4.10 0.99 5.54
N THR A 155 3.82 -0.18 6.12
CA THR A 155 3.63 -1.41 5.35
C THR A 155 2.39 -1.34 4.47
N ASP A 156 1.29 -0.81 5.00
CA ASP A 156 0.03 -0.65 4.26
C ASP A 156 0.21 0.33 3.09
N ALA A 157 0.99 1.40 3.26
CA ALA A 157 1.30 2.35 2.18
C ALA A 157 2.04 1.67 1.01
N VAL A 158 2.97 0.74 1.26
CA VAL A 158 3.65 -0.03 0.19
C VAL A 158 2.63 -0.87 -0.59
N MET A 159 1.73 -1.55 0.10
CA MET A 159 0.70 -2.37 -0.53
C MET A 159 -0.31 -1.52 -1.31
N THR A 160 -0.78 -0.42 -0.73
CA THR A 160 -1.73 0.50 -1.36
C THR A 160 -1.16 1.09 -2.64
N ARG A 161 0.09 1.54 -2.64
CA ARG A 161 0.76 2.06 -3.86
C ARG A 161 0.79 1.03 -4.98
N SER A 162 1.19 -0.20 -4.66
CA SER A 162 1.23 -1.27 -5.65
C SER A 162 -0.16 -1.62 -6.16
N LEU A 163 -1.18 -1.64 -5.29
CA LEU A 163 -2.56 -1.90 -5.68
C LEU A 163 -3.11 -0.79 -6.58
N VAL A 164 -2.84 0.48 -6.26
CA VAL A 164 -3.26 1.63 -7.09
C VAL A 164 -2.67 1.52 -8.49
N ILE A 165 -1.37 1.27 -8.61
CA ILE A 165 -0.71 1.09 -9.90
C ILE A 165 -1.39 -0.04 -10.69
N HIS A 166 -1.66 -1.17 -10.05
CA HIS A 166 -2.31 -2.31 -10.67
C HIS A 166 -3.72 -1.99 -11.17
N MET A 167 -4.55 -1.39 -10.32
CA MET A 167 -5.91 -1.01 -10.69
C MET A 167 -5.91 -0.03 -11.87
N VAL A 168 -5.01 0.92 -11.84
CA VAL A 168 -4.92 1.90 -12.91
C VAL A 168 -4.48 1.27 -14.23
N ILE A 169 -3.53 0.35 -14.22
CA ILE A 169 -3.13 -0.37 -15.44
C ILE A 169 -4.32 -1.17 -15.99
N ILE A 170 -5.05 -1.91 -15.14
CA ILE A 170 -6.21 -2.70 -15.57
C ILE A 170 -7.31 -1.81 -16.16
N PHE A 171 -7.72 -0.78 -15.43
CA PHE A 171 -8.77 0.13 -15.89
C PHE A 171 -8.34 0.92 -17.13
N GLY A 172 -7.07 1.29 -17.22
CA GLY A 172 -6.53 1.97 -18.37
C GLY A 172 -6.52 1.12 -19.63
N MET A 173 -6.09 -0.12 -19.50
CA MET A 173 -6.16 -1.06 -20.61
C MET A 173 -7.61 -1.28 -21.04
N ALA A 174 -8.51 -1.52 -20.11
CA ALA A 174 -9.93 -1.69 -20.41
C ALA A 174 -10.49 -0.45 -21.14
N LEU A 175 -10.22 0.74 -20.63
CA LEU A 175 -10.70 1.98 -21.24
C LEU A 175 -10.17 2.16 -22.67
N THR A 176 -8.88 1.88 -22.90
CA THR A 176 -8.26 2.01 -24.23
C THR A 176 -8.84 1.03 -25.25
N VAL A 177 -9.15 -0.21 -24.80
CA VAL A 177 -9.81 -1.22 -25.64
C VAL A 177 -11.22 -0.80 -26.03
N PHE A 178 -11.99 -0.25 -25.09
CA PHE A 178 -13.41 0.07 -25.32
C PHE A 178 -13.65 1.42 -26.00
N THR A 179 -12.71 2.37 -25.89
CA THR A 179 -12.97 3.76 -26.32
C THR A 179 -12.11 4.23 -27.47
N ASN A 180 -11.17 3.42 -27.98
CA ASN A 180 -10.13 3.86 -28.94
C ASN A 180 -9.45 5.17 -28.51
N ASN A 181 -9.45 5.48 -27.21
CA ASN A 181 -8.88 6.70 -26.69
C ASN A 181 -7.35 6.64 -26.66
N ASP A 182 -6.76 7.81 -26.75
CA ASP A 182 -5.32 8.00 -26.64
C ASP A 182 -4.82 7.55 -25.25
N PRO A 183 -3.87 6.61 -25.16
CA PRO A 183 -3.27 6.17 -23.89
C PRO A 183 -2.66 7.32 -23.07
N ALA A 184 -2.23 8.40 -23.72
CA ALA A 184 -1.65 9.56 -23.05
C ALA A 184 -2.67 10.25 -22.11
N ARG A 185 -3.93 10.36 -22.51
CA ARG A 185 -4.98 10.95 -21.63
C ARG A 185 -5.21 10.12 -20.36
N PHE A 186 -5.24 8.80 -20.53
CA PHE A 186 -5.35 7.90 -19.40
C PHE A 186 -4.15 8.05 -18.46
N PHE A 187 -2.95 8.17 -19.01
CA PHE A 187 -1.73 8.30 -18.24
C PHE A 187 -1.72 9.54 -17.33
N ASN A 188 -2.26 10.67 -17.80
CA ASN A 188 -2.40 11.86 -16.98
C ASN A 188 -3.32 11.65 -15.78
N VAL A 189 -4.45 10.95 -15.97
CA VAL A 189 -5.35 10.57 -14.86
C VAL A 189 -4.62 9.66 -13.87
N PHE A 190 -3.81 8.73 -14.36
CA PHE A 190 -2.97 7.89 -13.53
C PHE A 190 -2.02 8.69 -12.64
N LEU A 191 -1.28 9.64 -13.20
CA LEU A 191 -0.34 10.46 -12.43
C LEU A 191 -1.04 11.19 -11.28
N VAL A 192 -2.23 11.75 -11.54
CA VAL A 192 -3.04 12.44 -10.52
C VAL A 192 -3.50 11.46 -9.44
N LEU A 193 -4.07 10.32 -9.81
CA LEU A 193 -4.57 9.32 -8.85
C LEU A 193 -3.44 8.76 -7.98
N LYS A 194 -2.29 8.47 -8.59
CA LYS A 194 -1.11 8.00 -7.85
C LYS A 194 -0.60 9.06 -6.89
N PHE A 195 -0.50 10.31 -7.31
CA PHE A 195 -0.10 11.41 -6.44
C PHE A 195 -1.06 11.56 -5.25
N LEU A 196 -2.36 11.53 -5.49
CA LEU A 196 -3.37 11.61 -4.43
C LEU A 196 -3.29 10.41 -3.47
N ALA A 197 -3.04 9.20 -3.98
CA ALA A 197 -2.85 8.02 -3.15
C ALA A 197 -1.61 8.13 -2.27
N ASP A 198 -0.48 8.58 -2.82
CA ASP A 198 0.74 8.80 -2.05
C ASP A 198 0.56 9.90 -1.00
N LEU A 199 -0.07 11.01 -1.36
CA LEU A 199 -0.34 12.11 -0.43
C LEU A 199 -1.28 11.66 0.70
N SER A 200 -2.32 10.89 0.39
CA SER A 200 -3.27 10.38 1.38
C SER A 200 -2.60 9.48 2.42
N SER A 201 -1.53 8.76 2.04
CA SER A 201 -0.78 7.90 2.94
C SER A 201 0.02 8.66 4.01
N GLU A 202 0.31 9.94 3.80
CA GLU A 202 1.02 10.80 4.75
C GLU A 202 0.07 11.66 5.60
N LEU A 203 -1.20 11.72 5.23
CA LEU A 203 -2.21 12.42 6.01
C LEU A 203 -2.69 11.56 7.18
N PRO A 204 -3.17 12.18 8.27
CA PRO A 204 -3.78 11.43 9.36
C PRO A 204 -4.91 10.54 8.84
N GLN A 205 -4.86 9.26 9.19
CA GLN A 205 -5.90 8.32 8.75
C GLN A 205 -7.26 8.77 9.28
N TRP A 206 -8.20 8.89 8.35
CA TRP A 206 -9.58 9.17 8.69
C TRP A 206 -10.21 7.94 9.33
N ASN A 207 -10.42 8.00 10.64
CA ASN A 207 -11.02 6.93 11.41
C ASN A 207 -12.29 7.46 12.12
N PRO A 208 -13.42 7.52 11.43
CA PRO A 208 -14.65 8.08 11.96
C PRO A 208 -15.23 7.15 13.05
N LYS A 209 -15.55 7.70 14.22
CA LYS A 209 -16.19 6.96 15.32
C LYS A 209 -17.56 6.38 14.95
N LYS A 210 -18.24 7.01 13.97
CA LYS A 210 -19.51 6.53 13.42
C LYS A 210 -19.34 6.22 11.94
N PRO A 211 -20.03 5.21 11.41
CA PRO A 211 -19.96 4.90 10.00
C PRO A 211 -20.45 6.10 9.18
N PRO A 212 -19.79 6.43 8.05
CA PRO A 212 -20.29 7.44 7.14
C PRO A 212 -21.68 7.10 6.64
N GLU A 213 -22.55 8.11 6.52
CA GLU A 213 -23.94 7.90 6.08
C GLU A 213 -24.03 7.19 4.72
N ALA A 214 -23.11 7.46 3.81
CA ALA A 214 -23.06 6.79 2.51
C ALA A 214 -22.87 5.28 2.66
N LEU A 215 -21.95 4.83 3.54
CA LEU A 215 -21.72 3.41 3.82
C LEU A 215 -22.90 2.78 4.53
N THR A 216 -23.55 3.49 5.46
CA THR A 216 -24.77 3.03 6.13
C THR A 216 -25.88 2.79 5.12
N ARG A 217 -26.14 3.75 4.22
CA ARG A 217 -27.14 3.61 3.16
C ARG A 217 -26.82 2.45 2.20
N MET A 218 -25.55 2.26 1.84
CA MET A 218 -25.14 1.12 1.01
C MET A 218 -25.37 -0.21 1.72
N ALA A 219 -24.97 -0.33 3.00
CA ALA A 219 -25.17 -1.54 3.79
C ALA A 219 -26.66 -1.88 3.93
N GLU A 220 -27.52 -0.89 4.22
CA GLU A 220 -28.96 -1.07 4.27
C GLU A 220 -29.57 -1.49 2.92
N SER A 221 -29.10 -0.91 1.82
CA SER A 221 -29.57 -1.26 0.48
C SER A 221 -29.20 -2.70 0.09
N VAL A 222 -27.99 -3.15 0.45
CA VAL A 222 -27.55 -4.54 0.26
C VAL A 222 -28.34 -5.49 1.15
N LYS A 223 -28.54 -5.12 2.43
CA LYS A 223 -29.36 -5.92 3.37
C LYS A 223 -30.79 -6.08 2.85
N LYS A 224 -31.41 -5.01 2.34
CA LYS A 224 -32.76 -5.05 1.75
C LYS A 224 -32.86 -5.94 0.53
N LYS A 225 -31.84 -5.95 -0.34
CA LYS A 225 -31.77 -6.82 -1.53
C LYS A 225 -31.59 -8.29 -1.17
N THR A 226 -30.80 -8.58 -0.13
CA THR A 226 -30.52 -9.98 0.29
C THR A 226 -31.63 -10.57 1.16
N SER A 227 -32.39 -9.76 1.90
CA SER A 227 -33.51 -10.21 2.75
C SER A 227 -34.81 -10.48 1.99
N GLY A 228 -34.92 -10.07 0.72
CA GLY A 228 -36.13 -10.23 -0.09
C GLY A 228 -36.52 -11.67 -0.41
N GLY A 229 -35.77 -12.67 0.03
CA GLY A 229 -36.02 -14.09 -0.30
C GLY A 229 -36.25 -15.06 0.88
N LYS A 230 -36.05 -14.69 2.12
CA LYS A 230 -36.23 -15.63 3.24
C LYS A 230 -36.80 -14.93 4.48
N LYS A 231 -38.06 -15.19 4.80
CA LYS A 231 -38.72 -14.89 6.08
C LYS A 231 -38.20 -15.80 7.20
N GLY A 232 -36.92 -15.67 7.54
CA GLY A 232 -36.37 -16.31 8.72
C GLY A 232 -35.58 -15.25 9.49
N LYS A 233 -36.05 -14.84 10.66
CA LYS A 233 -35.23 -14.06 11.60
C LYS A 233 -33.95 -14.85 11.87
N ARG A 234 -32.85 -14.51 11.20
CA ARG A 234 -31.53 -14.96 11.61
C ARG A 234 -31.19 -14.24 12.94
N LYS A 235 -30.68 -15.02 13.89
CA LYS A 235 -30.22 -14.54 15.21
C LYS A 235 -29.07 -13.51 15.14
N ASP A 236 -28.56 -13.24 13.93
CA ASP A 236 -27.38 -12.40 13.63
C ASP A 236 -27.77 -11.10 12.91
N ASP A 237 -28.94 -10.54 13.18
CA ASP A 237 -29.40 -9.27 12.56
C ASP A 237 -28.80 -8.05 13.31
N GLU A 238 -27.46 -8.09 13.54
CA GLU A 238 -26.74 -6.95 14.09
C GLU A 238 -26.93 -5.74 13.16
N ASP A 239 -27.29 -4.60 13.74
CA ASP A 239 -27.35 -3.34 13.02
C ASP A 239 -25.96 -2.91 12.57
N PHE A 240 -25.86 -2.28 11.35
CA PHE A 240 -24.58 -1.89 10.79
C PHE A 240 -23.79 -0.95 11.70
N ALA A 241 -24.44 -0.06 12.44
CA ALA A 241 -23.78 0.84 13.37
C ALA A 241 -23.17 0.08 14.55
N THR A 242 -23.88 -0.92 15.09
CA THR A 242 -23.39 -1.81 16.15
C THR A 242 -22.23 -2.69 15.67
N TYR A 243 -22.35 -3.28 14.48
CA TYR A 243 -21.27 -4.02 13.83
C TYR A 243 -20.01 -3.14 13.66
N TRP A 244 -20.18 -1.90 13.16
CA TRP A 244 -19.10 -0.94 12.99
C TRP A 244 -18.42 -0.62 14.32
N ALA A 245 -19.20 -0.30 15.37
CA ALA A 245 -18.66 0.01 16.70
C ALA A 245 -17.88 -1.18 17.28
N ARG A 246 -18.38 -2.40 17.12
CA ARG A 246 -17.70 -3.63 17.57
C ARG A 246 -16.36 -3.83 16.83
N ILE A 247 -16.34 -3.75 15.49
CA ILE A 247 -15.11 -3.87 14.72
C ILE A 247 -14.09 -2.80 15.09
N GLN A 248 -14.53 -1.55 15.30
CA GLN A 248 -13.67 -0.47 15.76
C GLN A 248 -13.08 -0.76 17.15
N ALA A 249 -13.88 -1.25 18.09
CA ALA A 249 -13.41 -1.61 19.42
C ALA A 249 -12.39 -2.77 19.38
N GLU A 250 -12.66 -3.81 18.59
CA GLU A 250 -11.74 -4.94 18.39
C GLU A 250 -10.41 -4.47 17.76
N GLN A 251 -10.47 -3.58 16.77
CA GLN A 251 -9.26 -3.01 16.14
C GLN A 251 -8.45 -2.17 17.15
N GLN A 252 -9.12 -1.33 17.94
CA GLN A 252 -8.45 -0.51 18.96
C GLN A 252 -7.80 -1.38 20.03
N ALA A 253 -8.49 -2.42 20.51
CA ALA A 253 -7.92 -3.38 21.46
C ALA A 253 -6.70 -4.10 20.88
N GLY A 254 -6.78 -4.53 19.61
CA GLY A 254 -5.66 -5.14 18.91
C GLY A 254 -4.46 -4.17 18.75
N PHE A 255 -4.73 -2.90 18.47
CA PHE A 255 -3.68 -1.88 18.39
C PHE A 255 -3.03 -1.61 19.76
N ALA A 256 -3.81 -1.53 20.82
CA ALA A 256 -3.29 -1.35 22.18
C ALA A 256 -2.38 -2.51 22.58
N GLU A 257 -2.81 -3.75 22.33
CA GLU A 257 -1.98 -4.94 22.58
C GLU A 257 -0.68 -4.96 21.76
N ASP A 258 -0.73 -4.55 20.49
CA ASP A 258 0.45 -4.46 19.62
C ASP A 258 1.48 -3.43 20.11
N GLU A 259 1.04 -2.39 20.83
CA GLU A 259 1.89 -1.34 21.41
C GLU A 259 2.55 -1.75 22.72
N GLU A 260 2.09 -2.81 23.39
CA GLU A 260 2.71 -3.27 24.62
C GLU A 260 4.14 -3.76 24.40
N VAL A 261 5.04 -3.42 25.34
CA VAL A 261 6.44 -3.83 25.29
C VAL A 261 6.58 -5.25 25.87
N MET A 262 7.34 -6.08 25.20
CA MET A 262 7.65 -7.44 25.67
C MET A 262 8.54 -7.42 26.91
N THR A 263 8.21 -8.23 27.89
CA THR A 263 9.09 -8.43 29.06
C THR A 263 10.34 -9.23 28.68
N PRO A 264 11.46 -9.12 29.44
CA PRO A 264 12.66 -9.91 29.18
C PRO A 264 12.42 -11.42 29.16
N ALA A 265 11.49 -11.91 30.00
CA ALA A 265 11.12 -13.32 30.05
C ALA A 265 10.36 -13.76 28.79
N GLN A 266 9.54 -12.89 28.21
CA GLN A 266 8.84 -13.17 26.97
C GLN A 266 9.81 -13.15 25.76
N LEU A 267 10.75 -12.18 25.72
CA LEU A 267 11.74 -12.09 24.66
C LEU A 267 12.61 -13.33 24.51
N LYS A 268 12.97 -13.99 25.63
CA LYS A 268 13.74 -15.26 25.62
C LYS A 268 13.05 -16.40 24.86
N ARG A 269 11.75 -16.33 24.62
CA ARG A 269 11.00 -17.35 23.85
C ARG A 269 11.09 -17.16 22.32
N PHE A 270 11.58 -16.01 21.88
CA PHE A 270 11.64 -15.62 20.46
C PHE A 270 13.08 -15.39 19.94
N GLY A 271 14.09 -15.54 20.77
CA GLY A 271 15.50 -15.59 20.44
C GLY A 271 15.99 -17.01 20.60
#